data_7ee764179d9ed4a646afa4cedbd68a7c
#
_entry.id   7ee764179d9ed4a646afa4cedbd68a7c
#
_cell.length_a   1.000
_cell.length_b   1.000
_cell.length_c   1.000
_cell.angle_alpha   90.00
_cell.angle_beta   90.00
_cell.angle_gamma   90.00
#
_symmetry.space_group_name_H-M   'P 1'
#
loop_
_entity.id
_entity.type
_entity.pdbx_description
1 polymer ?
#
loop_
_entity_poly.entity_id
_entity_poly.type
_entity_poly.pdbx_seq_one_letter_code
_entity_poly.pdbx_strand_id
1 'polypeptide(L)'
;FEVIETSQKIIDYAQEKLNVKFNVNLLMSLSDHINFALIQYRQGNHVPKLVNEEVKRFYKEEYHIGEIAVQMINERFQILFPKDEATAIAFHLITATENKSNHQMMIIMKAVSDIVKIVEDYLNVSLHEDTMAYRDLLFI
;
A
#
# COMPACT_ATOMS: atom_id res chain seq x y z
N PHE A 1 5.97 21.01 1.79
CA PHE A 1 4.79 21.81 1.42
C PHE A 1 4.02 21.18 0.25
N GLU A 2 4.72 20.90 -0.84
CA GLU A 2 4.13 20.24 -2.00
C GLU A 2 3.65 18.82 -1.70
N VAL A 3 4.37 18.09 -0.86
CA VAL A 3 4.00 16.74 -0.43
C VAL A 3 2.73 16.79 0.41
N ILE A 4 2.60 17.74 1.32
CA ILE A 4 1.40 17.90 2.16
C ILE A 4 0.18 18.24 1.30
N GLU A 5 0.33 19.15 0.35
CA GLU A 5 -0.76 19.50 -0.58
C GLU A 5 -1.21 18.29 -1.40
N THR A 6 -0.26 17.54 -1.93
CA THR A 6 -0.56 16.34 -2.72
C THR A 6 -1.23 15.28 -1.86
N SER A 7 -0.74 15.07 -0.65
CA SER A 7 -1.34 14.14 0.30
C SER A 7 -2.78 14.52 0.63
N GLN A 8 -3.05 15.81 0.83
CA GLN A 8 -4.41 16.27 1.12
C GLN A 8 -5.34 16.04 -0.08
N LYS A 9 -4.87 16.27 -1.29
CA LYS A 9 -5.67 15.99 -2.51
C LYS A 9 -6.01 14.50 -2.62
N ILE A 10 -5.05 13.64 -2.30
CA ILE A 10 -5.26 12.18 -2.30
C ILE A 10 -6.31 11.81 -1.27
N ILE A 11 -6.19 12.35 -0.06
CA ILE A 11 -7.15 12.09 1.03
C ILE A 11 -8.55 12.55 0.65
N ASP A 12 -8.68 13.75 0.12
CA ASP A 12 -9.97 14.30 -0.30
C ASP A 12 -10.63 13.42 -1.36
N TYR A 13 -9.85 13.01 -2.35
CA TYR A 13 -10.33 12.11 -3.39
C TYR A 13 -10.78 10.76 -2.81
N ALA A 14 -9.99 10.19 -1.91
CA ALA A 14 -10.30 8.92 -1.30
C ALA A 14 -11.56 8.98 -0.43
N GLN A 15 -11.72 10.05 0.34
CA GLN A 15 -12.93 10.25 1.16
C GLN A 15 -14.18 10.30 0.31
N GLU A 16 -14.11 11.03 -0.80
CA GLU A 16 -15.24 11.14 -1.74
C GLU A 16 -15.59 9.79 -2.36
N LYS A 17 -14.59 9.07 -2.85
CA LYS A 17 -14.80 7.80 -3.57
C LYS A 17 -15.21 6.66 -2.67
N LEU A 18 -14.64 6.56 -1.48
CA LEU A 18 -14.92 5.46 -0.55
C LEU A 18 -16.09 5.79 0.39
N ASN A 19 -16.47 7.05 0.49
CA ASN A 19 -17.51 7.52 1.42
C ASN A 19 -17.20 7.05 2.85
N VAL A 20 -15.96 7.25 3.29
CA VAL A 20 -15.49 6.86 4.62
C VAL A 20 -14.87 8.05 5.32
N LYS A 21 -14.71 7.91 6.63
CA LYS A 21 -14.00 8.88 7.45
C LYS A 21 -12.65 8.30 7.84
N PHE A 22 -11.60 9.08 7.61
CA PHE A 22 -10.24 8.71 7.96
C PHE A 22 -9.83 9.30 9.30
N ASN A 23 -8.88 8.61 9.95
CA ASN A 23 -8.24 9.10 11.15
C ASN A 23 -7.50 10.43 10.84
N VAL A 24 -7.52 11.36 11.82
CA VAL A 24 -6.89 12.68 11.67
C VAL A 24 -5.38 12.61 11.43
N ASN A 25 -4.75 11.50 11.79
CA ASN A 25 -3.30 11.32 11.61
C ASN A 25 -2.91 10.91 10.18
N LEU A 26 -3.88 10.63 9.30
CA LEU A 26 -3.58 10.15 7.94
C LEU A 26 -2.75 11.16 7.15
N LEU A 27 -3.06 12.44 7.26
CA LEU A 27 -2.31 13.45 6.52
C LEU A 27 -0.82 13.40 6.83
N MET A 28 -0.48 13.27 8.11
CA MET A 28 0.93 13.18 8.52
C MET A 28 1.56 11.88 8.08
N SER A 29 0.91 10.75 8.33
CA SER A 29 1.49 9.45 7.97
C SER A 29 1.65 9.27 6.47
N LEU A 30 0.68 9.72 5.69
CA LEU A 30 0.76 9.66 4.23
C LEU A 30 1.83 10.60 3.69
N SER A 31 1.90 11.82 4.21
CA SER A 31 2.92 12.79 3.83
C SER A 31 4.34 12.28 4.14
N ASP A 32 4.53 11.68 5.29
CA ASP A 32 5.81 11.08 5.68
C ASP A 32 6.19 9.94 4.74
N HIS A 33 5.22 9.09 4.40
CA HIS A 33 5.45 7.99 3.46
C HIS A 33 5.84 8.50 2.08
N ILE A 34 5.09 9.47 1.54
CA ILE A 34 5.37 10.01 0.21
C ILE A 34 6.75 10.69 0.19
N ASN A 35 7.07 11.44 1.23
CA ASN A 35 8.37 12.10 1.33
C ASN A 35 9.52 11.07 1.36
N PHE A 36 9.36 10.02 2.16
CA PHE A 36 10.33 8.92 2.21
C PHE A 36 10.47 8.24 0.83
N ALA A 37 9.35 7.94 0.18
CA ALA A 37 9.35 7.30 -1.13
C ALA A 37 10.02 8.17 -2.19
N LEU A 38 9.82 9.49 -2.14
CA LEU A 38 10.50 10.42 -3.05
C LEU A 38 12.01 10.41 -2.83
N ILE A 39 12.46 10.38 -1.59
CA ILE A 39 13.89 10.30 -1.26
C ILE A 39 14.48 8.99 -1.81
N GLN A 40 13.81 7.86 -1.57
CA GLN A 40 14.25 6.57 -2.07
C GLN A 40 14.30 6.54 -3.60
N TYR A 41 13.29 7.09 -4.25
CA TYR A 41 13.25 7.18 -5.71
C TYR A 41 14.46 7.96 -6.27
N ARG A 42 14.77 9.10 -5.67
CA ARG A 42 15.88 9.95 -6.09
C ARG A 42 17.24 9.28 -5.89
N GLN A 43 17.33 8.38 -4.92
CA GLN A 43 18.54 7.60 -4.64
C GLN A 43 18.63 6.33 -5.49
N GLY A 44 17.62 6.05 -6.30
CA GLY A 44 17.57 4.84 -7.12
C GLY A 44 17.27 3.58 -6.30
N ASN A 45 16.82 3.72 -5.06
CA ASN A 45 16.48 2.60 -4.20
C ASN A 45 15.01 2.21 -4.38
N HIS A 46 14.73 0.91 -4.37
CA HIS A 46 13.38 0.40 -4.41
C HIS A 46 13.25 -0.76 -3.43
N VAL A 47 12.28 -0.64 -2.53
CA VAL A 47 11.96 -1.68 -1.54
C VAL A 47 10.62 -2.30 -1.92
N PRO A 48 10.57 -3.59 -2.33
CA PRO A 48 9.32 -4.25 -2.67
C PRO A 48 8.35 -4.28 -1.49
N LYS A 49 7.05 -4.17 -1.78
CA LYS A 49 5.99 -4.18 -0.77
C LYS A 49 5.51 -5.61 -0.54
N LEU A 50 5.50 -6.04 0.73
CA LEU A 50 5.20 -7.42 1.10
C LEU A 50 3.73 -7.82 0.94
N VAL A 51 2.80 -6.86 1.07
CA VAL A 51 1.35 -7.15 1.04
C VAL A 51 0.69 -6.73 -0.28
N ASN A 52 1.48 -6.66 -1.34
CA ASN A 52 1.02 -6.12 -2.63
C ASN A 52 -0.19 -6.89 -3.20
N GLU A 53 -0.12 -8.21 -3.24
CA GLU A 53 -1.21 -9.03 -3.80
C GLU A 53 -2.43 -9.09 -2.89
N GLU A 54 -2.22 -9.12 -1.58
CA GLU A 54 -3.31 -9.13 -0.60
C GLU A 54 -4.16 -7.86 -0.71
N VAL A 55 -3.52 -6.70 -0.83
CA VAL A 55 -4.22 -5.43 -1.01
C VAL A 55 -4.98 -5.42 -2.33
N LYS A 56 -4.36 -5.83 -3.42
CA LYS A 56 -5.03 -5.91 -4.73
C LYS A 56 -6.25 -6.80 -4.70
N ARG A 57 -6.17 -7.92 -3.99
CA ARG A 57 -7.24 -8.92 -3.94
C ARG A 57 -8.38 -8.51 -3.03
N PHE A 58 -8.07 -8.04 -1.82
CA PHE A 58 -9.08 -7.82 -0.79
C PHE A 58 -9.56 -6.38 -0.69
N TYR A 59 -8.80 -5.43 -1.25
CA TYR A 59 -9.09 -3.99 -1.18
C TYR A 59 -8.97 -3.34 -2.55
N LYS A 60 -9.76 -3.83 -3.49
CA LYS A 60 -9.70 -3.39 -4.91
C LYS A 60 -9.96 -1.91 -5.09
N GLU A 61 -10.93 -1.36 -4.35
CA GLU A 61 -11.26 0.07 -4.44
C GLU A 61 -10.14 0.93 -3.91
N GLU A 62 -9.61 0.58 -2.74
CA GLU A 62 -8.49 1.30 -2.13
C GLU A 62 -7.23 1.19 -2.99
N TYR A 63 -6.98 0.01 -3.57
CA TYR A 63 -5.86 -0.16 -4.49
C TYR A 63 -6.01 0.74 -5.72
N HIS A 64 -7.20 0.81 -6.30
CA HIS A 64 -7.46 1.67 -7.46
C HIS A 64 -7.21 3.15 -7.11
N ILE A 65 -7.63 3.58 -5.92
CA ILE A 65 -7.33 4.93 -5.43
C ILE A 65 -5.83 5.12 -5.27
N GLY A 66 -5.13 4.10 -4.79
CA GLY A 66 -3.66 4.12 -4.72
C GLY A 66 -3.01 4.33 -6.08
N GLU A 67 -3.53 3.71 -7.13
CA GLU A 67 -3.05 3.91 -8.50
C GLU A 67 -3.25 5.36 -8.96
N ILE A 68 -4.42 5.91 -8.68
CA ILE A 68 -4.71 7.32 -9.02
C ILE A 68 -3.80 8.25 -8.22
N ALA A 69 -3.56 7.94 -6.95
CA ALA A 69 -2.64 8.71 -6.11
C ALA A 69 -1.22 8.72 -6.67
N VAL A 70 -0.73 7.57 -7.16
CA VAL A 70 0.58 7.48 -7.82
C VAL A 70 0.62 8.38 -9.05
N GLN A 71 -0.45 8.41 -9.86
CA GLN A 71 -0.54 9.31 -10.99
C GLN A 71 -0.44 10.77 -10.58
N MET A 72 -1.15 11.17 -9.52
CA MET A 72 -1.09 12.52 -8.98
C MET A 72 0.34 12.90 -8.57
N ILE A 73 1.04 11.99 -7.90
CA ILE A 73 2.42 12.20 -7.45
C ILE A 73 3.35 12.30 -8.65
N ASN A 74 3.22 11.39 -9.62
CA ASN A 74 4.05 11.40 -10.82
C ASN A 74 3.92 12.71 -11.60
N GLU A 75 2.71 13.20 -11.75
CA GLU A 75 2.45 14.47 -12.45
C GLU A 75 3.01 15.66 -11.66
N ARG A 76 2.79 15.68 -10.35
CA ARG A 76 3.19 16.82 -9.51
C ARG A 76 4.70 16.95 -9.39
N PHE A 77 5.41 15.83 -9.27
CA PHE A 77 6.85 15.80 -9.04
C PHE A 77 7.68 15.43 -10.27
N GLN A 78 7.03 15.20 -11.41
CA GLN A 78 7.69 14.83 -12.67
C GLN A 78 8.60 13.62 -12.51
N ILE A 79 8.04 12.56 -11.97
CA ILE A 79 8.72 11.28 -11.70
C ILE A 79 7.87 10.12 -12.20
N LEU A 80 8.42 8.91 -12.08
CA LEU A 80 7.72 7.67 -12.39
C LEU A 80 7.93 6.69 -11.23
N PHE A 81 7.03 6.73 -10.27
CA PHE A 81 7.07 5.81 -9.12
C PHE A 81 6.87 4.36 -9.56
N PRO A 82 7.49 3.40 -8.88
CA PRO A 82 7.17 1.97 -9.05
C PRO A 82 5.67 1.71 -8.78
N LYS A 83 5.12 0.74 -9.48
CA LYS A 83 3.67 0.42 -9.39
C LYS A 83 3.25 -0.02 -7.99
N ASP A 84 4.15 -0.65 -7.24
CA ASP A 84 3.82 -1.12 -5.89
C ASP A 84 3.69 0.02 -4.87
N GLU A 85 4.03 1.26 -5.22
CA GLU A 85 3.72 2.41 -4.38
C GLU A 85 2.20 2.62 -4.26
N ALA A 86 1.42 2.21 -5.26
CA ALA A 86 -0.04 2.22 -5.17
C ALA A 86 -0.53 1.37 -4.01
N THR A 87 0.08 0.22 -3.79
CA THR A 87 -0.22 -0.66 -2.67
C THR A 87 0.11 0.00 -1.32
N ALA A 88 1.26 0.65 -1.24
CA ALA A 88 1.67 1.33 -0.01
C ALA A 88 0.69 2.45 0.35
N ILE A 89 0.27 3.24 -0.62
CA ILE A 89 -0.71 4.30 -0.40
C ILE A 89 -2.06 3.70 0.01
N ALA A 90 -2.53 2.67 -0.69
CA ALA A 90 -3.75 1.97 -0.34
C ALA A 90 -3.70 1.44 1.09
N PHE A 91 -2.56 0.90 1.51
CA PHE A 91 -2.34 0.41 2.86
C PHE A 91 -2.55 1.52 3.91
N HIS A 92 -2.02 2.70 3.65
CA HIS A 92 -2.23 3.86 4.54
C HIS A 92 -3.71 4.23 4.64
N LEU A 93 -4.43 4.21 3.51
CA LEU A 93 -5.86 4.50 3.49
C LEU A 93 -6.66 3.47 4.29
N ILE A 94 -6.34 2.19 4.12
CA ILE A 94 -7.02 1.09 4.82
C ILE A 94 -6.82 1.21 6.33
N THR A 95 -5.58 1.42 6.76
CA THR A 95 -5.26 1.51 8.20
C THR A 95 -5.85 2.74 8.86
N ALA A 96 -6.06 3.81 8.10
CA ALA A 96 -6.63 5.05 8.61
C ALA A 96 -8.16 5.07 8.63
N THR A 97 -8.81 4.11 8.00
CA THR A 97 -10.28 4.01 8.01
C THR A 97 -10.75 3.59 9.41
N GLU A 98 -11.71 4.32 9.95
CA GLU A 98 -12.26 4.04 11.27
C GLU A 98 -13.24 2.86 11.24
N ASN A 99 -12.73 1.68 10.87
CA ASN A 99 -13.51 0.45 10.81
C ASN A 99 -12.72 -0.70 11.40
N LYS A 100 -13.24 -1.28 12.50
CA LYS A 100 -12.57 -2.37 13.23
C LYS A 100 -12.36 -3.62 12.38
N SER A 101 -13.26 -3.93 11.45
CA SER A 101 -13.12 -5.10 10.57
C SER A 101 -11.90 -4.97 9.65
N ASN A 102 -11.60 -3.76 9.20
CA ASN A 102 -10.40 -3.50 8.39
C ASN A 102 -9.12 -3.73 9.21
N HIS A 103 -9.11 -3.34 10.47
CA HIS A 103 -7.96 -3.60 11.35
C HIS A 103 -7.67 -5.08 11.51
N GLN A 104 -8.71 -5.90 11.70
CA GLN A 104 -8.55 -7.35 11.79
C GLN A 104 -8.00 -7.94 10.50
N MET A 105 -8.53 -7.52 9.35
CA MET A 105 -8.06 -7.98 8.05
C MET A 105 -6.59 -7.59 7.83
N MET A 106 -6.20 -6.40 8.25
CA MET A 106 -4.81 -5.94 8.16
C MET A 106 -3.87 -6.81 8.98
N ILE A 107 -4.26 -7.18 10.19
CA ILE A 107 -3.48 -8.08 11.03
C ILE A 107 -3.30 -9.43 10.34
N ILE A 108 -4.37 -9.97 9.75
CA ILE A 108 -4.35 -11.24 9.04
C ILE A 108 -3.41 -11.15 7.82
N MET A 109 -3.53 -10.10 7.01
CA MET A 109 -2.68 -9.93 5.84
C MET A 109 -1.20 -9.84 6.20
N LYS A 110 -0.89 -9.11 7.28
CA LYS A 110 0.49 -9.01 7.76
C LYS A 110 1.00 -10.36 8.24
N ALA A 111 0.19 -11.10 8.98
CA ALA A 111 0.56 -12.43 9.45
C ALA A 111 0.84 -13.38 8.29
N VAL A 112 -0.01 -13.37 7.25
CA VAL A 112 0.19 -14.18 6.04
C VAL A 112 1.49 -13.81 5.35
N SER A 113 1.74 -12.51 5.19
CA SER A 113 2.96 -12.01 4.56
C SER A 113 4.22 -12.45 5.33
N ASP A 114 4.18 -12.37 6.66
CA ASP A 114 5.29 -12.80 7.52
C ASP A 114 5.53 -14.31 7.39
N ILE A 115 4.47 -15.11 7.34
CA ILE A 115 4.56 -16.57 7.15
C ILE A 115 5.19 -16.90 5.80
N VAL A 116 4.74 -16.26 4.73
CA VAL A 116 5.30 -16.47 3.38
C VAL A 116 6.79 -16.18 3.38
N LYS A 117 7.20 -15.08 4.00
CA LYS A 117 8.62 -14.71 4.09
C LYS A 117 9.44 -15.74 4.86
N ILE A 118 8.92 -16.22 5.98
CA ILE A 118 9.57 -17.25 6.80
C ILE A 118 9.76 -18.53 5.97
N VAL A 119 8.72 -18.94 5.24
CA VAL A 119 8.77 -20.15 4.39
C VAL A 119 9.81 -19.96 3.27
N GLU A 120 9.81 -18.82 2.61
CA GLU A 120 10.80 -18.51 1.57
C GLU A 120 12.23 -18.59 2.11
N ASP A 121 12.48 -17.97 3.26
CA ASP A 121 13.80 -17.95 3.88
C ASP A 121 14.25 -19.35 4.32
N TYR A 122 13.33 -20.13 4.89
CA TYR A 122 13.62 -21.48 5.36
C TYR A 122 13.92 -22.44 4.21
N LEU A 123 13.15 -22.39 3.14
CA LEU A 123 13.29 -23.28 1.99
C LEU A 123 14.30 -22.75 0.96
N ASN A 124 14.80 -21.53 1.15
CA ASN A 124 15.68 -20.85 0.19
C ASN A 124 15.08 -20.83 -1.21
N VAL A 125 13.78 -20.54 -1.29
CA VAL A 125 13.03 -20.43 -2.54
C VAL A 125 12.29 -19.11 -2.55
N SER A 126 11.88 -18.66 -3.75
CA SER A 126 11.02 -17.50 -3.91
C SER A 126 9.62 -17.97 -4.30
N LEU A 127 8.61 -17.57 -3.53
CA LEU A 127 7.22 -17.89 -3.81
C LEU A 127 6.62 -16.74 -4.63
N HIS A 128 6.38 -17.03 -5.91
CA HIS A 128 5.69 -16.07 -6.78
C HIS A 128 4.20 -16.03 -6.45
N GLU A 129 3.63 -14.84 -6.45
CA GLU A 129 2.24 -14.61 -6.07
C GLU A 129 1.23 -15.40 -6.90
N ASP A 130 1.56 -15.69 -8.16
CA ASP A 130 0.71 -16.45 -9.07
C ASP A 130 0.96 -17.94 -9.04
N THR A 131 1.87 -18.43 -8.20
CA THR A 131 2.15 -19.88 -8.14
C THR A 131 1.12 -20.62 -7.29
N MET A 132 0.93 -21.90 -7.62
CA MET A 132 0.07 -22.78 -6.87
C MET A 132 0.52 -22.91 -5.41
N ALA A 133 1.83 -22.96 -5.17
CA ALA A 133 2.40 -23.03 -3.82
C ALA A 133 1.99 -21.83 -2.95
N TYR A 134 2.03 -20.64 -3.51
CA TYR A 134 1.60 -19.43 -2.81
C TYR A 134 0.10 -19.49 -2.48
N ARG A 135 -0.73 -19.88 -3.45
CA ARG A 135 -2.18 -20.03 -3.26
C ARG A 135 -2.50 -21.06 -2.19
N ASP A 136 -1.82 -22.20 -2.21
CA ASP A 136 -2.02 -23.26 -1.23
C ASP A 136 -1.69 -22.77 0.18
N LEU A 137 -0.60 -22.01 0.32
CA LEU A 137 -0.21 -21.43 1.60
C LEU A 137 -1.26 -20.45 2.14
N LEU A 138 -1.88 -19.64 1.25
CA LEU A 138 -2.90 -18.67 1.65
C LEU A 138 -4.21 -19.32 2.08
N PHE A 139 -4.56 -20.49 1.53
CA PHE A 139 -5.88 -21.09 1.72
C PHE A 139 -5.85 -22.39 2.53
N ILE A 140 -4.73 -22.69 3.17
CA ILE A 140 -4.65 -23.74 4.17
C ILE A 140 -5.37 -23.27 5.45
#